data_c35f098a95cd585bb92b41bddd9e78de
#
_entry.id   c35f098a95cd585bb92b41bddd9e78de
#
_cell.length_a   1.000
_cell.length_b   1.000
_cell.length_c   1.000
_cell.angle_alpha   90.00
_cell.angle_beta   90.00
_cell.angle_gamma   90.00
#
_symmetry.space_group_name_H-M   'P 1'
#
loop_
_entity.id
_entity.type
_entity.pdbx_description
1 polymer ?
#
loop_
_entity_poly.entity_id
_entity_poly.type
_entity_poly.pdbx_seq_one_letter_code
_entity_poly.pdbx_strand_id
1 'polypeptide(L)'
;MSDKQRLTAGELAPQVGGKLIGQKGLVLNGLADLENAGQGDVAYVEEEKFFETARASRASCLLVPEGFVSGMPAEADKVFIEVARPKLAFTRAASLLYPPKQHEPGIHPTAVISPSADIALTAFIGPHAVVGEYALVGAGSRVEAGVVIGANVTIGDECVVHPNATLYDGVAIGDRVILHAGVCLGADGFGYVRDDMGYHKFPQIGTVVIEDDVELGAHTCVDRAALGRTRIGRGSKLDNLVHVGHNCDIGERVVIAAQTGISGSVVIEDDAIIGGQVGFGDHTRVLKGAVIGSKAGILPGKIVRPGVWWGIPIQPLEAYKRQNAHLGRLPQMREELKELRGRMQALEDQLKDRE
;
A
#
# COMPACT_ATOMS: atom_id res chain seq x y z
N MET A 1 -12.20 13.67 -15.24
CA MET A 1 -11.59 14.59 -14.26
C MET A 1 -12.67 14.84 -13.23
N SER A 2 -12.38 14.63 -11.92
CA SER A 2 -13.30 15.01 -10.86
C SER A 2 -13.59 16.52 -10.99
N ASP A 3 -14.82 16.95 -10.72
CA ASP A 3 -15.14 18.37 -10.69
C ASP A 3 -14.31 19.00 -9.57
N LYS A 4 -13.31 19.78 -9.97
CA LYS A 4 -12.44 20.50 -9.02
C LYS A 4 -13.32 21.45 -8.20
N GLN A 5 -13.28 21.30 -6.88
CA GLN A 5 -13.91 22.27 -6.00
C GLN A 5 -13.00 23.50 -5.82
N ARG A 6 -13.62 24.62 -5.54
CA ARG A 6 -12.94 25.87 -5.18
C ARG A 6 -13.18 26.15 -3.72
N LEU A 7 -12.12 26.39 -2.98
CA LEU A 7 -12.19 26.77 -1.57
C LEU A 7 -11.41 28.06 -1.37
N THR A 8 -11.82 28.87 -0.44
CA THR A 8 -10.99 29.98 0.02
C THR A 8 -9.96 29.46 1.03
N ALA A 9 -8.84 30.15 1.18
CA ALA A 9 -7.84 29.84 2.19
C ALA A 9 -8.43 29.84 3.62
N GLY A 10 -9.41 30.73 3.85
CA GLY A 10 -10.17 30.80 5.11
C GLY A 10 -11.05 29.57 5.38
N GLU A 11 -11.58 28.93 4.35
CA GLU A 11 -12.35 27.67 4.46
C GLU A 11 -11.42 26.44 4.61
N LEU A 12 -10.29 26.46 3.92
CA LEU A 12 -9.35 25.33 3.96
C LEU A 12 -8.64 25.21 5.32
N ALA A 13 -8.18 26.34 5.88
CA ALA A 13 -7.33 26.33 7.09
C ALA A 13 -7.93 25.54 8.28
N PRO A 14 -9.20 25.76 8.70
CA PRO A 14 -9.78 24.98 9.80
C PRO A 14 -9.95 23.49 9.43
N GLN A 15 -10.22 23.16 8.18
CA GLN A 15 -10.42 21.78 7.76
C GLN A 15 -9.11 20.94 7.75
N VAL A 16 -7.97 21.60 7.53
CA VAL A 16 -6.67 20.95 7.64
C VAL A 16 -6.06 21.07 9.05
N GLY A 17 -6.76 21.73 9.99
CA GLY A 17 -6.32 21.92 11.37
C GLY A 17 -5.17 22.92 11.48
N GLY A 18 -5.17 23.97 10.64
CA GLY A 18 -4.07 24.91 10.54
C GLY A 18 -4.46 26.36 10.91
N LYS A 19 -3.43 27.16 11.19
CA LYS A 19 -3.53 28.62 11.42
C LYS A 19 -3.20 29.36 10.14
N LEU A 20 -4.20 30.10 9.60
CA LEU A 20 -4.03 30.92 8.42
C LEU A 20 -3.23 32.18 8.69
N ILE A 21 -2.27 32.47 7.83
CA ILE A 21 -1.50 33.72 7.78
C ILE A 21 -1.63 34.30 6.38
N GLY A 22 -2.27 35.43 6.25
CA GLY A 22 -2.56 36.12 4.99
C GLY A 22 -4.06 36.30 4.69
N GLN A 23 -4.40 36.50 3.45
CA GLN A 23 -5.74 36.86 2.99
C GLN A 23 -6.72 35.66 3.03
N LYS A 24 -7.78 35.75 3.86
CA LYS A 24 -8.80 34.69 4.00
C LYS A 24 -9.53 34.35 2.71
N GLY A 25 -9.79 35.37 1.87
CA GLY A 25 -10.59 35.25 0.63
C GLY A 25 -9.82 34.72 -0.57
N LEU A 26 -8.52 34.40 -0.47
CA LEU A 26 -7.74 33.88 -1.59
C LEU A 26 -8.32 32.55 -2.06
N VAL A 27 -8.67 32.45 -3.35
CA VAL A 27 -9.30 31.27 -3.93
C VAL A 27 -8.26 30.22 -4.30
N LEU A 28 -8.49 29.01 -3.85
CA LEU A 28 -7.65 27.83 -4.08
C LEU A 28 -8.45 26.83 -4.93
N ASN A 29 -7.84 26.34 -6.01
CA ASN A 29 -8.50 25.47 -6.98
C ASN A 29 -7.58 24.39 -7.57
N GLY A 30 -6.37 24.22 -7.03
CA GLY A 30 -5.41 23.24 -7.49
C GLY A 30 -4.45 22.80 -6.40
N LEU A 31 -3.70 21.75 -6.73
CA LEU A 31 -2.62 21.19 -5.94
C LEU A 31 -1.41 21.01 -6.86
N ALA A 32 -0.23 21.36 -6.39
CA ALA A 32 1.00 21.13 -7.13
C ALA A 32 2.18 20.89 -6.16
N ASP A 33 3.28 20.38 -6.70
CA ASP A 33 4.56 20.42 -6.01
C ASP A 33 5.12 21.87 -5.98
N LEU A 34 6.15 22.09 -5.18
CA LEU A 34 6.70 23.42 -4.97
C LEU A 34 7.24 24.08 -6.26
N GLU A 35 7.77 23.29 -7.18
CA GLU A 35 8.43 23.77 -8.38
C GLU A 35 7.42 24.11 -9.50
N ASN A 36 6.37 23.33 -9.63
CA ASN A 36 5.37 23.44 -10.68
C ASN A 36 4.12 24.24 -10.26
N ALA A 37 4.01 24.63 -9.00
CA ALA A 37 2.87 25.36 -8.49
C ALA A 37 2.71 26.72 -9.15
N GLY A 38 1.45 27.12 -9.34
CA GLY A 38 1.03 28.41 -9.89
C GLY A 38 -0.06 29.07 -9.07
N GLN A 39 -0.70 30.07 -9.67
CA GLN A 39 -1.77 30.81 -9.03
C GLN A 39 -3.00 29.90 -8.77
N GLY A 40 -3.50 29.91 -7.53
CA GLY A 40 -4.60 29.08 -7.07
C GLY A 40 -4.17 27.70 -6.55
N ASP A 41 -2.89 27.34 -6.67
CA ASP A 41 -2.43 26.04 -6.18
C ASP A 41 -2.05 26.06 -4.70
N VAL A 42 -2.29 24.94 -4.05
CA VAL A 42 -1.80 24.60 -2.71
C VAL A 42 -0.58 23.68 -2.87
N ALA A 43 0.49 24.00 -2.16
CA ALA A 43 1.67 23.13 -2.03
C ALA A 43 2.02 22.95 -0.54
N TYR A 44 2.99 22.12 -0.23
CA TYR A 44 3.42 21.90 1.15
C TYR A 44 4.94 21.78 1.26
N VAL A 45 5.47 22.04 2.45
CA VAL A 45 6.86 21.79 2.82
C VAL A 45 6.94 21.29 4.26
N GLU A 46 7.77 20.27 4.50
CA GLU A 46 8.04 19.72 5.84
C GLU A 46 9.51 19.85 6.22
N GLU A 47 10.42 19.58 5.29
CA GLU A 47 11.85 19.47 5.55
C GLU A 47 12.56 20.82 5.29
N GLU A 48 13.42 21.25 6.22
CA GLU A 48 14.15 22.52 6.17
C GLU A 48 14.95 22.70 4.87
N LYS A 49 15.49 21.63 4.32
CA LYS A 49 16.25 21.67 3.04
C LYS A 49 15.45 22.20 1.84
N PHE A 50 14.10 22.18 1.92
CA PHE A 50 13.21 22.68 0.87
C PHE A 50 12.61 24.06 1.19
N PHE A 51 12.97 24.70 2.30
CA PHE A 51 12.39 25.99 2.70
C PHE A 51 12.66 27.10 1.70
N GLU A 52 13.85 27.17 1.11
CA GLU A 52 14.15 28.16 0.09
C GLU A 52 13.32 27.91 -1.19
N THR A 53 13.17 26.66 -1.61
CA THR A 53 12.29 26.29 -2.72
C THR A 53 10.83 26.68 -2.44
N ALA A 54 10.36 26.47 -1.21
CA ALA A 54 9.01 26.85 -0.81
C ALA A 54 8.80 28.37 -0.83
N ARG A 55 9.81 29.16 -0.39
CA ARG A 55 9.77 30.62 -0.47
C ARG A 55 9.72 31.12 -1.90
N ALA A 56 10.47 30.51 -2.79
CA ALA A 56 10.52 30.85 -4.22
C ALA A 56 9.32 30.32 -5.02
N SER A 57 8.53 29.40 -4.47
CA SER A 57 7.38 28.78 -5.13
C SER A 57 6.31 29.82 -5.47
N ARG A 58 5.65 29.65 -6.63
CA ARG A 58 4.51 30.47 -7.08
C ARG A 58 3.16 29.95 -6.56
N ALA A 59 3.16 28.96 -5.65
CA ALA A 59 1.94 28.50 -5.00
C ALA A 59 1.21 29.64 -4.28
N SER A 60 -0.08 29.75 -4.47
CA SER A 60 -0.90 30.72 -3.75
C SER A 60 -1.08 30.37 -2.28
N CYS A 61 -1.02 29.09 -1.92
CA CYS A 61 -1.11 28.62 -0.54
C CYS A 61 0.00 27.60 -0.25
N LEU A 62 0.73 27.82 0.85
CA LEU A 62 1.71 26.87 1.37
C LEU A 62 1.30 26.33 2.73
N LEU A 63 1.17 25.00 2.82
CA LEU A 63 1.05 24.31 4.09
C LEU A 63 2.45 24.12 4.66
N VAL A 64 2.71 24.72 5.83
CA VAL A 64 4.07 24.85 6.37
C VAL A 64 4.12 24.43 7.84
N PRO A 65 5.27 24.01 8.38
CA PRO A 65 5.41 23.79 9.80
C PRO A 65 5.29 25.10 10.59
N GLU A 66 4.94 25.00 11.88
CA GLU A 66 4.85 26.14 12.78
C GLU A 66 6.18 26.91 12.82
N GLY A 67 6.09 28.23 12.80
CA GLY A 67 7.27 29.13 12.83
C GLY A 67 7.96 29.36 11.50
N PHE A 68 7.56 28.70 10.41
CA PHE A 68 8.13 28.88 9.08
C PHE A 68 8.04 30.35 8.59
N VAL A 69 6.94 31.03 8.89
CA VAL A 69 6.63 32.39 8.40
C VAL A 69 7.27 33.48 9.23
N SER A 70 7.96 33.14 10.32
CA SER A 70 8.60 34.13 11.21
C SER A 70 9.59 35.02 10.46
N GLY A 71 9.29 36.33 10.39
CA GLY A 71 10.13 37.33 9.72
C GLY A 71 9.91 37.46 8.22
N MET A 72 8.91 36.77 7.62
CA MET A 72 8.58 36.95 6.20
C MET A 72 7.63 38.13 5.99
N PRO A 73 7.82 38.96 4.92
CA PRO A 73 6.86 39.99 4.55
C PRO A 73 5.55 39.35 4.10
N ALA A 74 4.43 39.98 4.41
CA ALA A 74 3.13 39.57 3.89
C ALA A 74 3.07 39.88 2.38
N GLU A 75 2.76 38.84 1.58
CA GLU A 75 2.50 38.96 0.16
C GLU A 75 0.98 39.00 -0.08
N ALA A 76 0.53 39.82 -1.03
CA ALA A 76 -0.92 40.02 -1.26
C ALA A 76 -1.59 38.81 -1.91
N ASP A 77 -0.85 38.01 -2.66
CA ASP A 77 -1.31 36.87 -3.48
C ASP A 77 -0.80 35.52 -3.00
N LYS A 78 -0.14 35.48 -1.84
CA LYS A 78 0.34 34.26 -1.20
C LYS A 78 -0.11 34.18 0.25
N VAL A 79 -0.59 33.02 0.65
CA VAL A 79 -0.98 32.72 2.02
C VAL A 79 -0.24 31.50 2.55
N PHE A 80 -0.08 31.46 3.86
CA PHE A 80 0.49 30.31 4.55
C PHE A 80 -0.54 29.74 5.53
N ILE A 81 -0.54 28.43 5.67
CA ILE A 81 -1.30 27.73 6.69
C ILE A 81 -0.30 26.93 7.52
N GLU A 82 -0.05 27.41 8.74
CA GLU A 82 0.82 26.71 9.68
C GLU A 82 0.09 25.50 10.27
N VAL A 83 0.71 24.32 10.19
CA VAL A 83 0.17 23.04 10.63
C VAL A 83 1.25 22.17 11.26
N ALA A 84 0.89 21.33 12.20
CA ALA A 84 1.83 20.41 12.83
C ALA A 84 2.39 19.34 11.88
N ARG A 85 1.62 18.95 10.83
CA ARG A 85 1.99 17.89 9.84
C ARG A 85 1.60 18.33 8.42
N PRO A 86 2.46 19.10 7.74
CA PRO A 86 2.15 19.69 6.43
C PRO A 86 1.70 18.68 5.37
N LYS A 87 2.38 17.54 5.25
CA LYS A 87 2.02 16.47 4.31
C LYS A 87 0.65 15.88 4.58
N LEU A 88 0.30 15.65 5.85
CA LEU A 88 -1.03 15.17 6.21
C LEU A 88 -2.11 16.22 5.91
N ALA A 89 -1.83 17.51 6.19
CA ALA A 89 -2.70 18.61 5.85
C ALA A 89 -2.91 18.71 4.34
N PHE A 90 -1.85 18.51 3.54
CA PHE A 90 -1.94 18.48 2.08
C PHE A 90 -2.81 17.33 1.57
N THR A 91 -2.71 16.13 2.16
CA THR A 91 -3.58 15.01 1.83
C THR A 91 -5.06 15.34 2.08
N ARG A 92 -5.36 16.03 3.20
CA ARG A 92 -6.73 16.50 3.50
C ARG A 92 -7.20 17.57 2.50
N ALA A 93 -6.34 18.53 2.18
CA ALA A 93 -6.61 19.54 1.15
C ALA A 93 -6.89 18.87 -0.21
N ALA A 94 -6.16 17.81 -0.55
CA ALA A 94 -6.39 17.04 -1.77
C ALA A 94 -7.80 16.44 -1.82
N SER A 95 -8.25 15.80 -0.76
CA SER A 95 -9.59 15.21 -0.68
C SER A 95 -10.70 16.25 -0.78
N LEU A 96 -10.46 17.47 -0.31
CA LEU A 96 -11.42 18.58 -0.38
C LEU A 96 -11.49 19.23 -1.75
N LEU A 97 -10.32 19.45 -2.39
CA LEU A 97 -10.26 20.10 -3.71
C LEU A 97 -10.55 19.13 -4.87
N TYR A 98 -10.32 17.84 -4.65
CA TYR A 98 -10.55 16.75 -5.61
C TYR A 98 -11.41 15.65 -4.97
N PRO A 99 -12.66 15.93 -4.62
CA PRO A 99 -13.53 14.92 -4.03
C PRO A 99 -13.70 13.75 -5.01
N PRO A 100 -13.89 12.53 -4.52
CA PRO A 100 -14.22 11.40 -5.37
C PRO A 100 -15.43 11.70 -6.25
N LYS A 101 -15.41 11.20 -7.49
CA LYS A 101 -16.56 11.33 -8.38
C LYS A 101 -17.78 10.69 -7.71
N GLN A 102 -18.81 11.47 -7.52
CA GLN A 102 -20.09 10.96 -7.08
C GLN A 102 -20.82 10.28 -8.24
N HIS A 103 -21.49 9.19 -7.97
CA HIS A 103 -22.38 8.51 -8.89
C HIS A 103 -23.78 8.60 -8.33
N GLU A 104 -24.74 8.90 -9.19
CA GLU A 104 -26.15 8.80 -8.80
C GLU A 104 -26.45 7.33 -8.44
N PRO A 105 -27.11 7.08 -7.30
CA PRO A 105 -27.54 5.74 -6.93
C PRO A 105 -28.38 5.08 -8.02
N GLY A 106 -28.25 3.77 -8.16
CA GLY A 106 -29.08 3.02 -9.10
C GLY A 106 -28.34 1.87 -9.78
N ILE A 107 -29.08 1.09 -10.50
CA ILE A 107 -28.59 -0.09 -11.23
C ILE A 107 -28.61 0.22 -12.72
N HIS A 108 -27.44 0.11 -13.36
CA HIS A 108 -27.34 0.32 -14.80
C HIS A 108 -28.16 -0.73 -15.58
N PRO A 109 -28.89 -0.38 -16.64
CA PRO A 109 -29.77 -1.31 -17.36
C PRO A 109 -29.09 -2.55 -17.96
N THR A 110 -27.76 -2.51 -18.17
CA THR A 110 -26.99 -3.65 -18.68
C THR A 110 -26.36 -4.51 -17.57
N ALA A 111 -26.58 -4.18 -16.30
CA ALA A 111 -26.16 -5.03 -15.21
C ALA A 111 -27.07 -6.27 -15.10
N VAL A 112 -26.48 -7.40 -14.72
CA VAL A 112 -27.21 -8.66 -14.50
C VAL A 112 -27.26 -8.93 -12.99
N ILE A 113 -28.46 -8.81 -12.42
CA ILE A 113 -28.67 -8.94 -10.98
C ILE A 113 -29.52 -10.17 -10.70
N SER A 114 -29.05 -11.03 -9.79
CA SER A 114 -29.88 -12.13 -9.31
C SER A 114 -31.12 -11.60 -8.57
N PRO A 115 -32.31 -12.19 -8.77
CA PRO A 115 -33.51 -11.77 -8.04
C PRO A 115 -33.41 -11.93 -6.52
N SER A 116 -32.50 -12.76 -6.02
CA SER A 116 -32.25 -12.98 -4.58
C SER A 116 -31.13 -12.07 -4.01
N ALA A 117 -30.51 -11.23 -4.84
CA ALA A 117 -29.53 -10.27 -4.35
C ALA A 117 -30.21 -9.11 -3.61
N ASP A 118 -29.60 -8.62 -2.53
CA ASP A 118 -30.05 -7.46 -1.78
C ASP A 118 -29.07 -6.29 -2.01
N ILE A 119 -29.55 -5.25 -2.66
CA ILE A 119 -28.75 -4.07 -3.03
C ILE A 119 -29.38 -2.84 -2.37
N ALA A 120 -28.60 -2.16 -1.54
CA ALA A 120 -29.07 -0.95 -0.89
C ALA A 120 -29.50 0.12 -1.90
N LEU A 121 -30.55 0.86 -1.60
CA LEU A 121 -31.14 1.88 -2.49
C LEU A 121 -30.16 3.01 -2.83
N THR A 122 -29.16 3.23 -1.99
CA THR A 122 -28.12 4.26 -2.19
C THR A 122 -26.86 3.72 -2.87
N ALA A 123 -26.82 2.44 -3.22
CA ALA A 123 -25.71 1.84 -3.95
C ALA A 123 -25.77 2.17 -5.44
N PHE A 124 -24.62 2.17 -6.10
CA PHE A 124 -24.47 2.27 -7.55
C PHE A 124 -23.94 0.95 -8.13
N ILE A 125 -24.62 0.41 -9.13
CA ILE A 125 -24.20 -0.76 -9.90
C ILE A 125 -23.98 -0.35 -11.35
N GLY A 126 -22.73 -0.42 -11.79
CA GLY A 126 -22.29 0.02 -13.11
C GLY A 126 -22.65 -0.93 -14.26
N PRO A 127 -22.36 -0.52 -15.51
CA PRO A 127 -22.70 -1.29 -16.71
C PRO A 127 -21.96 -2.65 -16.73
N HIS A 128 -22.68 -3.68 -17.18
CA HIS A 128 -22.15 -5.05 -17.31
C HIS A 128 -21.64 -5.69 -16.01
N ALA A 129 -21.96 -5.12 -14.86
CA ALA A 129 -21.72 -5.78 -13.58
C ALA A 129 -22.65 -7.00 -13.44
N VAL A 130 -22.14 -8.05 -12.80
CA VAL A 130 -22.90 -9.26 -12.47
C VAL A 130 -22.97 -9.41 -10.97
N VAL A 131 -24.18 -9.57 -10.42
CA VAL A 131 -24.40 -9.78 -8.96
C VAL A 131 -25.12 -11.11 -8.77
N GLY A 132 -24.45 -12.03 -8.09
CA GLY A 132 -24.89 -13.41 -7.86
C GLY A 132 -25.99 -13.56 -6.81
N GLU A 133 -26.41 -14.79 -6.62
CA GLU A 133 -27.48 -15.15 -5.69
C GLU A 133 -27.11 -14.83 -4.23
N TYR A 134 -28.07 -14.23 -3.50
CA TYR A 134 -27.94 -13.88 -2.08
C TYR A 134 -26.75 -12.95 -1.79
N ALA A 135 -26.21 -12.27 -2.81
CA ALA A 135 -25.19 -11.27 -2.58
C ALA A 135 -25.81 -10.01 -1.94
N LEU A 136 -25.05 -9.38 -1.04
CA LEU A 136 -25.43 -8.15 -0.33
C LEU A 136 -24.49 -7.01 -0.74
N VAL A 137 -25.06 -5.86 -1.08
CA VAL A 137 -24.30 -4.64 -1.37
C VAL A 137 -24.81 -3.49 -0.50
N GLY A 138 -23.95 -3.00 0.38
CA GLY A 138 -24.24 -2.00 1.40
C GLY A 138 -24.49 -0.59 0.86
N ALA A 139 -24.95 0.28 1.75
CA ALA A 139 -25.34 1.66 1.44
C ALA A 139 -24.16 2.50 0.95
N GLY A 140 -24.38 3.34 -0.04
CA GLY A 140 -23.34 4.22 -0.61
C GLY A 140 -22.22 3.48 -1.35
N SER A 141 -22.25 2.15 -1.41
CA SER A 141 -21.25 1.36 -2.10
C SER A 141 -21.38 1.46 -3.60
N ARG A 142 -20.25 1.45 -4.28
CA ARG A 142 -20.12 1.68 -5.71
C ARG A 142 -19.43 0.50 -6.37
N VAL A 143 -20.20 -0.22 -7.18
CA VAL A 143 -19.74 -1.34 -8.00
C VAL A 143 -19.63 -0.85 -9.44
N GLU A 144 -18.41 -0.76 -9.97
CA GLU A 144 -18.19 -0.18 -11.29
C GLU A 144 -18.34 -1.22 -12.42
N ALA A 145 -18.03 -0.79 -13.65
CA ALA A 145 -18.30 -1.57 -14.86
C ALA A 145 -17.59 -2.94 -14.86
N GLY A 146 -18.30 -3.99 -15.28
CA GLY A 146 -17.75 -5.32 -15.50
C GLY A 146 -17.31 -6.06 -14.23
N VAL A 147 -17.68 -5.58 -13.06
CA VAL A 147 -17.42 -6.28 -11.79
C VAL A 147 -18.27 -7.54 -11.72
N VAL A 148 -17.68 -8.64 -11.26
CA VAL A 148 -18.37 -9.91 -11.04
C VAL A 148 -18.41 -10.23 -9.54
N ILE A 149 -19.61 -10.30 -8.99
CA ILE A 149 -19.88 -10.63 -7.59
C ILE A 149 -20.55 -12.00 -7.56
N GLY A 150 -19.90 -12.98 -6.95
CA GLY A 150 -20.39 -14.35 -6.80
C GLY A 150 -21.55 -14.48 -5.82
N ALA A 151 -22.02 -15.71 -5.64
CA ALA A 151 -23.11 -15.99 -4.71
C ALA A 151 -22.68 -15.82 -3.24
N ASN A 152 -23.61 -15.37 -2.38
CA ASN A 152 -23.37 -15.16 -0.94
C ASN A 152 -22.21 -14.21 -0.60
N VAL A 153 -21.82 -13.33 -1.52
CA VAL A 153 -20.82 -12.28 -1.25
C VAL A 153 -21.48 -11.17 -0.43
N THR A 154 -20.77 -10.68 0.57
CA THR A 154 -21.20 -9.50 1.34
C THR A 154 -20.24 -8.34 1.10
N ILE A 155 -20.76 -7.19 0.69
CA ILE A 155 -20.04 -5.92 0.57
C ILE A 155 -20.69 -4.92 1.55
N GLY A 156 -19.89 -4.37 2.47
CA GLY A 156 -20.33 -3.38 3.45
C GLY A 156 -20.67 -2.02 2.83
N ASP A 157 -20.77 -1.00 3.67
CA ASP A 157 -21.14 0.35 3.29
C ASP A 157 -19.95 1.16 2.74
N GLU A 158 -20.25 2.14 1.87
CA GLU A 158 -19.28 3.11 1.33
C GLU A 158 -18.07 2.48 0.63
N CYS A 159 -18.19 1.25 0.12
CA CYS A 159 -17.15 0.55 -0.61
C CYS A 159 -17.04 1.05 -2.05
N VAL A 160 -15.82 0.95 -2.60
CA VAL A 160 -15.55 1.23 -4.02
C VAL A 160 -14.94 -0.01 -4.67
N VAL A 161 -15.66 -0.63 -5.58
CA VAL A 161 -15.20 -1.77 -6.35
C VAL A 161 -15.00 -1.32 -7.79
N HIS A 162 -13.74 -1.15 -8.16
CA HIS A 162 -13.34 -0.64 -9.48
C HIS A 162 -13.53 -1.69 -10.60
N PRO A 163 -13.48 -1.25 -11.89
CA PRO A 163 -13.84 -2.10 -13.01
C PRO A 163 -13.12 -3.45 -13.06
N ASN A 164 -13.85 -4.49 -13.49
CA ASN A 164 -13.35 -5.85 -13.70
C ASN A 164 -12.80 -6.55 -12.46
N ALA A 165 -13.09 -6.08 -11.25
CA ALA A 165 -12.83 -6.86 -10.05
C ALA A 165 -13.73 -8.09 -10.01
N THR A 166 -13.22 -9.20 -9.46
CA THR A 166 -13.94 -10.48 -9.35
C THR A 166 -13.92 -10.96 -7.91
N LEU A 167 -15.11 -11.14 -7.34
CA LEU A 167 -15.33 -11.65 -6.00
C LEU A 167 -16.01 -13.02 -6.11
N TYR A 168 -15.30 -14.06 -5.73
CA TYR A 168 -15.83 -15.42 -5.73
C TYR A 168 -16.83 -15.64 -4.60
N ASP A 169 -17.60 -16.72 -4.71
CA ASP A 169 -18.66 -17.05 -3.77
C ASP A 169 -18.19 -17.04 -2.31
N GLY A 170 -19.01 -16.44 -1.44
CA GLY A 170 -18.82 -16.40 -0.01
C GLY A 170 -17.75 -15.45 0.50
N VAL A 171 -17.18 -14.57 -0.34
CA VAL A 171 -16.28 -13.50 0.08
C VAL A 171 -17.03 -12.47 0.92
N ALA A 172 -16.43 -12.04 2.04
CA ALA A 172 -16.97 -11.00 2.90
C ALA A 172 -16.06 -9.77 2.93
N ILE A 173 -16.64 -8.59 2.69
CA ILE A 173 -15.96 -7.30 2.65
C ILE A 173 -16.66 -6.37 3.64
N GLY A 174 -15.90 -5.72 4.52
CA GLY A 174 -16.34 -4.71 5.47
C GLY A 174 -16.65 -3.36 4.81
N ASP A 175 -16.68 -2.30 5.61
CA ASP A 175 -17.04 -0.96 5.17
C ASP A 175 -15.85 -0.17 4.63
N ARG A 176 -16.12 0.80 3.74
CA ARG A 176 -15.13 1.74 3.18
C ARG A 176 -13.91 1.06 2.52
N VAL A 177 -14.12 -0.15 2.03
CA VAL A 177 -13.09 -0.91 1.31
C VAL A 177 -12.95 -0.39 -0.12
N ILE A 178 -11.71 -0.26 -0.59
CA ILE A 178 -11.41 0.10 -1.97
C ILE A 178 -10.72 -1.09 -2.65
N LEU A 179 -11.36 -1.62 -3.68
CA LEU A 179 -10.78 -2.65 -4.55
C LEU A 179 -10.47 -2.03 -5.90
N HIS A 180 -9.19 -1.92 -6.25
CA HIS A 180 -8.80 -1.38 -7.55
C HIS A 180 -9.07 -2.36 -8.70
N ALA A 181 -8.93 -1.87 -9.92
CA ALA A 181 -9.29 -2.62 -11.13
C ALA A 181 -8.62 -3.99 -11.21
N GLY A 182 -9.39 -5.02 -11.57
CA GLY A 182 -8.89 -6.37 -11.74
C GLY A 182 -8.51 -7.12 -10.47
N VAL A 183 -8.85 -6.60 -9.28
CA VAL A 183 -8.68 -7.35 -8.03
C VAL A 183 -9.46 -8.65 -8.08
N CYS A 184 -8.85 -9.76 -7.62
CA CYS A 184 -9.47 -11.07 -7.57
C CYS A 184 -9.48 -11.58 -6.11
N LEU A 185 -10.67 -11.79 -5.55
CA LEU A 185 -10.83 -12.30 -4.18
C LEU A 185 -11.51 -13.66 -4.19
N GLY A 186 -10.92 -14.64 -3.50
CA GLY A 186 -11.51 -15.93 -3.28
C GLY A 186 -11.25 -16.97 -4.38
N ALA A 187 -10.27 -16.74 -5.26
CA ALA A 187 -9.78 -17.81 -6.13
C ALA A 187 -9.21 -18.97 -5.29
N ASP A 188 -9.22 -20.17 -5.85
CA ASP A 188 -8.70 -21.35 -5.16
C ASP A 188 -7.21 -21.22 -4.87
N GLY A 189 -6.81 -21.50 -3.63
CA GLY A 189 -5.42 -21.55 -3.25
C GLY A 189 -4.65 -22.68 -3.94
N PHE A 190 -3.32 -22.54 -4.00
CA PHE A 190 -2.42 -23.49 -4.63
C PHE A 190 -2.12 -24.66 -3.68
N GLY A 191 -3.05 -25.63 -3.60
CA GLY A 191 -2.93 -26.82 -2.77
C GLY A 191 -3.03 -28.11 -3.57
N TYR A 192 -1.97 -28.93 -3.57
CA TYR A 192 -1.94 -30.22 -4.28
C TYR A 192 -1.22 -31.28 -3.45
N VAL A 193 -1.74 -32.51 -3.53
CA VAL A 193 -1.12 -33.69 -2.94
C VAL A 193 -0.68 -34.60 -4.09
N ARG A 194 0.55 -35.08 -4.03
CA ARG A 194 1.11 -35.99 -5.05
C ARG A 194 0.98 -37.44 -4.62
N ASP A 195 0.58 -38.29 -5.57
CA ASP A 195 0.73 -39.74 -5.48
C ASP A 195 1.45 -40.28 -6.73
N ASP A 196 1.42 -41.60 -6.93
CA ASP A 196 2.07 -42.26 -8.06
C ASP A 196 1.42 -41.94 -9.41
N MET A 197 0.19 -41.46 -9.41
CA MET A 197 -0.60 -41.09 -10.61
C MET A 197 -0.47 -39.62 -10.97
N GLY A 198 0.02 -38.76 -10.03
CA GLY A 198 0.21 -37.33 -10.28
C GLY A 198 -0.24 -36.44 -9.13
N TYR A 199 -0.73 -35.23 -9.46
CA TYR A 199 -1.18 -34.21 -8.50
C TYR A 199 -2.70 -34.23 -8.35
N HIS A 200 -3.17 -34.38 -7.12
CA HIS A 200 -4.55 -34.25 -6.73
C HIS A 200 -4.78 -32.91 -6.06
N LYS A 201 -5.76 -32.15 -6.56
CA LYS A 201 -6.12 -30.86 -6.00
C LYS A 201 -6.68 -31.03 -4.59
N PHE A 202 -6.11 -30.35 -3.61
CA PHE A 202 -6.67 -30.26 -2.28
C PHE A 202 -7.89 -29.32 -2.28
N PRO A 203 -9.04 -29.71 -1.69
CA PRO A 203 -10.24 -28.89 -1.70
C PRO A 203 -10.01 -27.51 -1.08
N GLN A 204 -10.50 -26.47 -1.74
CA GLN A 204 -10.44 -25.08 -1.30
C GLN A 204 -11.88 -24.63 -0.98
N ILE A 205 -12.35 -24.89 0.23
CA ILE A 205 -13.76 -24.68 0.65
C ILE A 205 -13.92 -23.57 1.70
N GLY A 206 -12.83 -22.91 2.06
CA GLY A 206 -12.86 -21.76 2.93
C GLY A 206 -13.22 -20.46 2.19
N THR A 207 -13.08 -19.33 2.84
CA THR A 207 -13.44 -18.01 2.30
C THR A 207 -12.34 -16.98 2.45
N VAL A 208 -12.62 -15.75 1.98
CA VAL A 208 -11.82 -14.53 2.19
C VAL A 208 -12.63 -13.53 2.99
N VAL A 209 -11.98 -12.91 3.97
CA VAL A 209 -12.55 -11.81 4.77
C VAL A 209 -11.64 -10.59 4.65
N ILE A 210 -12.18 -9.51 4.13
CA ILE A 210 -11.54 -8.19 4.05
C ILE A 210 -12.24 -7.28 5.06
N GLU A 211 -11.50 -6.75 6.03
CA GLU A 211 -12.08 -5.88 7.06
C GLU A 211 -12.18 -4.42 6.58
N ASP A 212 -12.75 -3.54 7.43
CA ASP A 212 -13.01 -2.14 7.10
C ASP A 212 -11.75 -1.37 6.69
N ASP A 213 -11.94 -0.33 5.89
CA ASP A 213 -10.89 0.63 5.51
C ASP A 213 -9.67 0.00 4.78
N VAL A 214 -9.79 -1.24 4.28
CA VAL A 214 -8.75 -1.91 3.48
C VAL A 214 -8.73 -1.34 2.06
N GLU A 215 -7.53 -1.22 1.50
CA GLU A 215 -7.35 -0.88 0.09
C GLU A 215 -6.46 -1.90 -0.60
N LEU A 216 -6.95 -2.46 -1.71
CA LEU A 216 -6.23 -3.44 -2.53
C LEU A 216 -5.94 -2.87 -3.91
N GLY A 217 -4.66 -2.77 -4.25
CA GLY A 217 -4.17 -2.26 -5.53
C GLY A 217 -4.58 -3.13 -6.72
N ALA A 218 -4.44 -2.58 -7.92
CA ALA A 218 -4.86 -3.22 -9.15
C ALA A 218 -4.23 -4.61 -9.35
N HIS A 219 -5.05 -5.57 -9.79
CA HIS A 219 -4.65 -6.97 -10.03
C HIS A 219 -4.06 -7.69 -8.80
N THR A 220 -4.33 -7.21 -7.60
CA THR A 220 -4.02 -7.96 -6.38
C THR A 220 -4.96 -9.15 -6.27
N CYS A 221 -4.37 -10.32 -5.95
CA CYS A 221 -5.11 -11.57 -5.79
C CYS A 221 -5.03 -12.05 -4.34
N VAL A 222 -6.17 -12.45 -3.77
CA VAL A 222 -6.25 -13.03 -2.42
C VAL A 222 -6.97 -14.38 -2.54
N ASP A 223 -6.23 -15.46 -2.31
CA ASP A 223 -6.77 -16.81 -2.39
C ASP A 223 -7.67 -17.11 -1.20
N ARG A 224 -8.73 -17.90 -1.45
CA ARG A 224 -9.53 -18.47 -0.37
C ARG A 224 -8.71 -19.44 0.47
N ALA A 225 -9.06 -19.59 1.71
CA ALA A 225 -8.49 -20.64 2.53
C ALA A 225 -8.86 -22.03 2.02
N ALA A 226 -7.98 -22.99 2.22
CA ALA A 226 -8.36 -24.40 2.04
C ALA A 226 -9.51 -24.77 2.99
N LEU A 227 -9.36 -24.45 4.27
CA LEU A 227 -10.37 -24.57 5.34
C LEU A 227 -10.34 -23.29 6.16
N GLY A 228 -11.50 -22.79 6.57
CA GLY A 228 -11.61 -21.56 7.37
C GLY A 228 -11.55 -20.30 6.51
N ARG A 229 -10.64 -19.37 6.80
CA ARG A 229 -10.57 -18.07 6.10
C ARG A 229 -9.14 -17.60 5.84
N THR A 230 -8.94 -16.87 4.74
CA THR A 230 -7.85 -15.91 4.54
C THR A 230 -8.36 -14.54 4.95
N ARG A 231 -7.59 -13.78 5.74
CA ARG A 231 -8.05 -12.52 6.34
C ARG A 231 -7.08 -11.38 6.04
N ILE A 232 -7.64 -10.19 5.75
CA ILE A 232 -6.92 -8.93 5.71
C ILE A 232 -7.55 -7.97 6.69
N GLY A 233 -6.79 -7.56 7.71
CA GLY A 233 -7.22 -6.73 8.83
C GLY A 233 -7.40 -5.27 8.47
N ARG A 234 -8.20 -4.59 9.30
CA ARG A 234 -8.64 -3.22 9.11
C ARG A 234 -7.53 -2.24 8.80
N GLY A 235 -7.80 -1.34 7.83
CA GLY A 235 -6.91 -0.24 7.47
C GLY A 235 -5.64 -0.65 6.74
N SER A 236 -5.46 -1.93 6.41
CA SER A 236 -4.31 -2.40 5.65
C SER A 236 -4.36 -1.96 4.20
N LYS A 237 -3.18 -1.67 3.62
CA LYS A 237 -3.02 -1.16 2.26
C LYS A 237 -2.06 -2.06 1.49
N LEU A 238 -2.57 -2.73 0.48
CA LEU A 238 -1.80 -3.59 -0.42
C LEU A 238 -1.73 -2.91 -1.79
N ASP A 239 -0.53 -2.74 -2.30
CA ASP A 239 -0.29 -2.13 -3.60
C ASP A 239 -0.58 -3.12 -4.75
N ASN A 240 -0.35 -2.70 -5.97
CA ASN A 240 -0.66 -3.44 -7.19
C ASN A 240 0.09 -4.76 -7.28
N LEU A 241 -0.55 -5.78 -7.86
CA LEU A 241 0.05 -7.08 -8.15
C LEU A 241 0.57 -7.83 -6.89
N VAL A 242 0.02 -7.56 -5.72
CA VAL A 242 0.31 -8.36 -4.53
C VAL A 242 -0.47 -9.67 -4.60
N HIS A 243 0.19 -10.78 -4.27
CA HIS A 243 -0.46 -12.08 -4.14
C HIS A 243 -0.48 -12.52 -2.68
N VAL A 244 -1.67 -12.84 -2.17
CA VAL A 244 -1.88 -13.38 -0.82
C VAL A 244 -2.40 -14.81 -0.94
N GLY A 245 -1.57 -15.77 -0.57
CA GLY A 245 -1.91 -17.19 -0.62
C GLY A 245 -2.95 -17.61 0.43
N HIS A 246 -3.44 -18.83 0.30
CA HIS A 246 -4.49 -19.39 1.14
C HIS A 246 -4.13 -19.40 2.64
N ASN A 247 -5.12 -19.26 3.50
CA ASN A 247 -4.96 -19.31 4.96
C ASN A 247 -4.03 -18.25 5.57
N CYS A 248 -3.72 -17.17 4.84
CA CYS A 248 -2.97 -16.05 5.40
C CYS A 248 -3.82 -15.24 6.37
N ASP A 249 -3.18 -14.71 7.40
CA ASP A 249 -3.76 -13.76 8.36
C ASP A 249 -2.92 -12.48 8.37
N ILE A 250 -3.42 -11.44 7.69
CA ILE A 250 -2.80 -10.11 7.64
C ILE A 250 -3.48 -9.25 8.71
N GLY A 251 -2.70 -8.68 9.62
CA GLY A 251 -3.14 -7.81 10.71
C GLY A 251 -3.68 -6.47 10.26
N GLU A 252 -3.89 -5.59 11.23
CA GLU A 252 -4.39 -4.23 10.99
C GLU A 252 -3.27 -3.27 10.58
N ARG A 253 -3.58 -2.28 9.72
CA ARG A 253 -2.67 -1.19 9.30
C ARG A 253 -1.35 -1.68 8.71
N VAL A 254 -1.36 -2.87 8.12
CA VAL A 254 -0.21 -3.42 7.40
C VAL A 254 -0.10 -2.72 6.05
N VAL A 255 1.12 -2.36 5.66
CA VAL A 255 1.39 -1.77 4.33
C VAL A 255 2.27 -2.73 3.55
N ILE A 256 1.83 -3.12 2.35
CA ILE A 256 2.53 -4.06 1.47
C ILE A 256 2.70 -3.42 0.10
N ALA A 257 3.95 -3.18 -0.31
CA ALA A 257 4.23 -2.60 -1.61
C ALA A 257 4.15 -3.64 -2.74
N ALA A 258 4.10 -3.13 -3.97
CA ALA A 258 3.79 -3.86 -5.19
C ALA A 258 4.61 -5.13 -5.43
N GLN A 259 3.98 -6.11 -6.11
CA GLN A 259 4.60 -7.37 -6.56
C GLN A 259 5.12 -8.26 -5.43
N THR A 260 4.68 -8.07 -4.21
CA THR A 260 5.01 -8.96 -3.09
C THR A 260 4.18 -10.23 -3.19
N GLY A 261 4.85 -11.38 -3.07
CA GLY A 261 4.22 -12.71 -3.06
C GLY A 261 4.24 -13.32 -1.66
N ILE A 262 3.06 -13.68 -1.15
CA ILE A 262 2.89 -14.26 0.17
C ILE A 262 2.37 -15.68 0.01
N SER A 263 3.18 -16.67 0.39
CA SER A 263 2.79 -18.08 0.37
C SER A 263 1.69 -18.40 1.39
N GLY A 264 1.13 -19.60 1.32
CA GLY A 264 0.06 -20.01 2.22
C GLY A 264 0.43 -20.02 3.70
N SER A 265 -0.56 -19.82 4.56
CA SER A 265 -0.45 -19.89 6.03
C SER A 265 0.54 -18.90 6.66
N VAL A 266 0.79 -17.78 6.01
CA VAL A 266 1.62 -16.69 6.53
C VAL A 266 0.80 -15.82 7.46
N VAL A 267 1.40 -15.43 8.60
CA VAL A 267 0.83 -14.46 9.54
C VAL A 267 1.67 -13.19 9.53
N ILE A 268 1.04 -12.06 9.23
CA ILE A 268 1.66 -10.73 9.34
C ILE A 268 0.88 -9.94 10.39
N GLU A 269 1.52 -9.65 11.51
CA GLU A 269 0.87 -8.91 12.61
C GLU A 269 0.77 -7.41 12.28
N ASP A 270 0.01 -6.67 13.11
CA ASP A 270 -0.32 -5.26 12.91
C ASP A 270 0.90 -4.36 12.66
N ASP A 271 0.64 -3.26 11.96
CA ASP A 271 1.59 -2.16 11.77
C ASP A 271 2.90 -2.58 11.04
N ALA A 272 2.94 -3.76 10.41
CA ALA A 272 4.10 -4.20 9.62
C ALA A 272 4.19 -3.43 8.30
N ILE A 273 5.43 -3.16 7.85
CA ILE A 273 5.70 -2.47 6.58
C ILE A 273 6.52 -3.40 5.69
N ILE A 274 5.99 -3.76 4.54
CA ILE A 274 6.59 -4.70 3.60
C ILE A 274 6.94 -3.96 2.31
N GLY A 275 8.21 -3.98 1.95
CA GLY A 275 8.72 -3.42 0.69
C GLY A 275 8.22 -4.18 -0.54
N GLY A 276 8.47 -3.61 -1.72
CA GLY A 276 8.06 -4.25 -2.98
C GLY A 276 8.89 -5.48 -3.34
N GLN A 277 8.28 -6.41 -4.08
CA GLN A 277 8.92 -7.63 -4.56
C GLN A 277 9.51 -8.52 -3.45
N VAL A 278 8.90 -8.52 -2.29
CA VAL A 278 9.26 -9.42 -1.19
C VAL A 278 8.63 -10.78 -1.42
N GLY A 279 9.40 -11.86 -1.20
CA GLY A 279 8.93 -13.24 -1.27
C GLY A 279 8.81 -13.84 0.13
N PHE A 280 7.64 -14.35 0.48
CA PHE A 280 7.39 -15.06 1.73
C PHE A 280 7.29 -16.56 1.48
N GLY A 281 8.14 -17.33 2.17
CA GLY A 281 7.92 -18.77 2.31
C GLY A 281 6.71 -19.07 3.20
N ASP A 282 6.15 -20.26 3.04
CA ASP A 282 4.98 -20.73 3.78
C ASP A 282 5.21 -20.77 5.30
N HIS A 283 4.13 -20.65 6.07
CA HIS A 283 4.16 -20.65 7.55
C HIS A 283 5.09 -19.61 8.19
N THR A 284 5.42 -18.54 7.49
CA THR A 284 6.20 -17.41 8.01
C THR A 284 5.33 -16.59 8.98
N ARG A 285 5.95 -16.06 10.04
CA ARG A 285 5.31 -15.12 10.95
C ARG A 285 6.10 -13.81 11.05
N VAL A 286 5.47 -12.70 10.72
CA VAL A 286 6.02 -11.35 10.87
C VAL A 286 5.38 -10.71 12.09
N LEU A 287 6.18 -10.38 13.10
CA LEU A 287 5.69 -9.79 14.32
C LEU A 287 5.41 -8.29 14.14
N LYS A 288 4.54 -7.75 14.98
CA LYS A 288 4.03 -6.38 14.95
C LYS A 288 5.14 -5.34 14.74
N GLY A 289 4.90 -4.41 13.82
CA GLY A 289 5.80 -3.28 13.54
C GLY A 289 7.12 -3.63 12.87
N ALA A 290 7.32 -4.86 12.39
CA ALA A 290 8.50 -5.22 11.63
C ALA A 290 8.51 -4.52 10.26
N VAL A 291 9.69 -4.11 9.80
CA VAL A 291 9.91 -3.48 8.50
C VAL A 291 10.76 -4.40 7.62
N ILE A 292 10.25 -4.75 6.45
CA ILE A 292 10.96 -5.62 5.50
C ILE A 292 11.28 -4.81 4.25
N GLY A 293 12.56 -4.70 3.93
CA GLY A 293 13.03 -3.97 2.76
C GLY A 293 12.70 -4.67 1.44
N SER A 294 12.64 -3.89 0.36
CA SER A 294 12.31 -4.39 -0.97
C SER A 294 13.24 -5.51 -1.46
N LYS A 295 12.68 -6.46 -2.22
CA LYS A 295 13.37 -7.64 -2.77
C LYS A 295 13.94 -8.59 -1.71
N ALA A 296 13.47 -8.51 -0.46
CA ALA A 296 13.87 -9.47 0.56
C ALA A 296 13.21 -10.83 0.33
N GLY A 297 13.92 -11.90 0.72
CA GLY A 297 13.41 -13.27 0.69
C GLY A 297 13.33 -13.87 2.08
N ILE A 298 12.15 -14.35 2.47
CA ILE A 298 11.91 -14.91 3.80
C ILE A 298 11.69 -16.40 3.66
N LEU A 299 12.56 -17.17 4.33
CA LEU A 299 12.49 -18.63 4.28
C LEU A 299 11.25 -19.18 5.00
N PRO A 300 10.73 -20.35 4.58
CA PRO A 300 9.58 -20.99 5.23
C PRO A 300 9.77 -21.15 6.75
N GLY A 301 8.68 -20.97 7.50
CA GLY A 301 8.66 -21.09 8.96
C GLY A 301 9.43 -20.03 9.73
N LYS A 302 9.99 -19.02 9.07
CA LYS A 302 10.76 -17.94 9.72
C LYS A 302 9.86 -17.06 10.57
N ILE A 303 10.33 -16.73 11.79
CA ILE A 303 9.74 -15.68 12.63
C ILE A 303 10.58 -14.40 12.47
N VAL A 304 9.97 -13.35 11.90
CA VAL A 304 10.59 -12.04 11.74
C VAL A 304 10.19 -11.16 12.91
N ARG A 305 11.17 -10.77 13.73
CA ARG A 305 10.96 -9.93 14.91
C ARG A 305 10.85 -8.44 14.53
N PRO A 306 10.35 -7.56 15.42
CA PRO A 306 10.40 -6.12 15.19
C PRO A 306 11.79 -5.63 14.84
N GLY A 307 11.88 -4.60 13.99
CA GLY A 307 13.12 -4.05 13.45
C GLY A 307 13.15 -4.05 11.94
N VAL A 308 14.25 -3.59 11.36
CA VAL A 308 14.43 -3.48 9.90
C VAL A 308 15.24 -4.67 9.37
N TRP A 309 14.69 -5.36 8.40
CA TRP A 309 15.22 -6.59 7.82
C TRP A 309 15.40 -6.45 6.31
N TRP A 310 16.49 -7.03 5.77
CA TRP A 310 16.77 -6.98 4.35
C TRP A 310 17.56 -8.21 3.88
N GLY A 311 17.58 -8.47 2.57
CA GLY A 311 18.43 -9.48 1.94
C GLY A 311 17.72 -10.79 1.61
N ILE A 312 18.48 -11.69 0.97
CA ILE A 312 18.07 -13.06 0.62
C ILE A 312 19.16 -14.01 1.09
N PRO A 313 18.92 -14.84 2.09
CA PRO A 313 17.78 -14.82 3.01
C PRO A 313 17.75 -13.53 3.86
N ILE A 314 16.58 -13.18 4.37
CA ILE A 314 16.38 -11.97 5.17
C ILE A 314 17.25 -11.98 6.44
N GLN A 315 17.86 -10.84 6.73
CA GLN A 315 18.69 -10.60 7.92
C GLN A 315 18.50 -9.15 8.42
N PRO A 316 18.93 -8.83 9.66
CA PRO A 316 18.90 -7.45 10.14
C PRO A 316 19.65 -6.52 9.19
N LEU A 317 19.11 -5.31 8.97
CA LEU A 317 19.66 -4.36 8.00
C LEU A 317 21.15 -4.06 8.20
N GLU A 318 21.60 -3.87 9.44
CA GLU A 318 23.01 -3.58 9.71
C GLU A 318 23.94 -4.77 9.41
N ALA A 319 23.46 -6.00 9.60
CA ALA A 319 24.18 -7.20 9.18
C ALA A 319 24.29 -7.28 7.65
N TYR A 320 23.16 -6.98 6.95
CA TYR A 320 23.12 -6.94 5.49
C TYR A 320 24.08 -5.89 4.91
N LYS A 321 24.05 -4.64 5.43
CA LYS A 321 24.96 -3.57 5.00
C LYS A 321 26.42 -3.95 5.16
N ARG A 322 26.78 -4.54 6.32
CA ARG A 322 28.15 -5.00 6.59
C ARG A 322 28.57 -6.09 5.63
N GLN A 323 27.72 -7.09 5.41
CA GLN A 323 27.99 -8.17 4.46
C GLN A 323 28.22 -7.63 3.04
N ASN A 324 27.39 -6.71 2.55
CA ASN A 324 27.55 -6.10 1.23
C ASN A 324 28.83 -5.26 1.11
N ALA A 325 29.21 -4.54 2.17
CA ALA A 325 30.47 -3.82 2.22
C ALA A 325 31.67 -4.78 2.07
N HIS A 326 31.63 -5.95 2.73
CA HIS A 326 32.66 -6.97 2.56
C HIS A 326 32.66 -7.59 1.17
N LEU A 327 31.50 -7.88 0.59
CA LEU A 327 31.38 -8.39 -0.78
C LEU A 327 32.04 -7.44 -1.79
N GLY A 328 31.85 -6.14 -1.66
CA GLY A 328 32.49 -5.13 -2.51
C GLY A 328 34.01 -5.08 -2.38
N ARG A 329 34.57 -5.54 -1.25
CA ARG A 329 36.02 -5.56 -0.98
C ARG A 329 36.70 -6.89 -1.34
N LEU A 330 35.94 -7.92 -1.71
CA LEU A 330 36.50 -9.24 -2.04
C LEU A 330 37.66 -9.22 -3.07
N PRO A 331 37.59 -8.42 -4.17
CA PRO A 331 38.72 -8.34 -5.11
C PRO A 331 40.02 -7.84 -4.44
N GLN A 332 39.90 -6.78 -3.62
CA GLN A 332 41.05 -6.23 -2.88
C GLN A 332 41.60 -7.25 -1.86
N MET A 333 40.74 -7.89 -1.09
CA MET A 333 41.13 -8.91 -0.14
C MET A 333 41.85 -10.08 -0.81
N ARG A 334 41.47 -10.46 -2.04
CA ARG A 334 42.13 -11.49 -2.83
C ARG A 334 43.56 -11.11 -3.18
N GLU A 335 43.80 -9.88 -3.61
CA GLU A 335 45.14 -9.39 -3.95
C GLU A 335 46.03 -9.29 -2.68
N GLU A 336 45.48 -8.79 -1.57
CA GLU A 336 46.17 -8.74 -0.28
C GLU A 336 46.58 -10.15 0.20
N LEU A 337 45.68 -11.13 0.06
CA LEU A 337 46.00 -12.53 0.38
C LEU A 337 47.10 -13.12 -0.51
N LYS A 338 47.11 -12.77 -1.80
CA LYS A 338 48.15 -13.22 -2.73
C LYS A 338 49.51 -12.63 -2.37
N GLU A 339 49.54 -11.34 -2.04
CA GLU A 339 50.77 -10.68 -1.58
C GLU A 339 51.29 -11.26 -0.29
N LEU A 340 50.41 -11.49 0.71
CA LEU A 340 50.78 -12.09 1.98
C LEU A 340 51.35 -13.52 1.80
N ARG A 341 50.72 -14.32 0.93
CA ARG A 341 51.27 -15.67 0.59
C ARG A 341 52.64 -15.59 -0.04
N GLY A 342 52.89 -14.63 -0.95
CA GLY A 342 54.21 -14.42 -1.54
C GLY A 342 55.27 -14.01 -0.52
N ARG A 343 54.92 -13.13 0.42
CA ARG A 343 55.82 -12.74 1.54
C ARG A 343 56.13 -13.89 2.47
N MET A 344 55.13 -14.71 2.81
CA MET A 344 55.32 -15.91 3.62
C MET A 344 56.29 -16.89 2.93
N GLN A 345 56.07 -17.18 1.65
CA GLN A 345 56.94 -18.10 0.90
C GLN A 345 58.39 -17.58 0.86
N ALA A 346 58.59 -16.27 0.61
CA ALA A 346 59.93 -15.68 0.61
C ALA A 346 60.60 -15.78 2.00
N LEU A 347 59.86 -15.63 3.08
CA LEU A 347 60.40 -15.82 4.44
C LEU A 347 60.76 -17.28 4.74
N GLU A 348 59.92 -18.22 4.32
CA GLU A 348 60.19 -19.66 4.45
C GLU A 348 61.44 -20.08 3.69
N ASP A 349 61.61 -19.57 2.47
CA ASP A 349 62.81 -19.84 1.66
C ASP A 349 64.06 -19.25 2.31
N GLN A 350 64.00 -18.02 2.83
CA GLN A 350 65.11 -17.40 3.60
C GLN A 350 65.48 -18.15 4.87
N LEU A 351 64.52 -18.81 5.53
CA LEU A 351 64.79 -19.64 6.72
C LEU A 351 65.51 -20.95 6.36
N LYS A 352 65.09 -21.58 5.25
CA LYS A 352 65.76 -22.81 4.74
C LYS A 352 67.18 -22.56 4.28
N ASP A 353 67.50 -21.39 3.72
CA ASP A 353 68.84 -21.02 3.31
C ASP A 353 69.74 -20.68 4.49
N ARG A 354 69.28 -20.64 5.71
CA ARG A 354 70.00 -20.35 6.96
C ARG A 354 70.31 -21.61 7.80
N GLU A 355 69.66 -22.74 7.45
CA GLU A 355 70.00 -24.08 8.00
C GLU A 355 71.02 -24.82 7.13
#